data_ad0f464c55da012a93f53f61777b45f9
#
_entry.id   ad0f464c55da012a93f53f61777b45f9
#
_cell.length_a   1.000
_cell.length_b   1.000
_cell.length_c   1.000
_cell.angle_alpha   90.00
_cell.angle_beta   90.00
_cell.angle_gamma   90.00
#
_symmetry.space_group_name_H-M   'P 1'
#
loop_
_entity.id
_entity.type
_entity.pdbx_description
1 polymer ?
#
loop_
_entity_poly.entity_id
_entity_poly.type
_entity_poly.pdbx_seq_one_letter_code
_entity_poly.pdbx_strand_id
1 'polypeptide(L)'
;MRIVEINLELAVALTVFAGIIISYLFNKLVILTNDIQNNFGNLTILDHQSLTIKIHQFLALEENCDKLSYYFRPSTEYTNILNYLFELRTNQIITLKDEEGPVNIRDMALNKLDYFGYKLFHFKQPQIRYIPIPYKQTTFFSNYGHLNALIWIIDTGIHDYITENYNELLLEINSYSEEIENR
;
A
#
# COMPACT_ATOMS: atom_id res chain seq x y z
N MET A 1 24.59 62.01 -3.18
CA MET A 1 23.82 60.87 -2.71
C MET A 1 22.41 61.07 -3.31
N ARG A 2 22.08 60.34 -4.40
CA ARG A 2 20.72 60.40 -4.99
C ARG A 2 19.80 59.53 -4.16
N ILE A 3 18.85 60.13 -3.52
CA ILE A 3 17.73 59.45 -2.89
C ILE A 3 16.88 58.94 -4.04
N VAL A 4 16.78 57.61 -4.19
CA VAL A 4 15.86 56.96 -5.13
C VAL A 4 14.46 57.15 -4.53
N GLU A 5 13.67 58.08 -5.05
CA GLU A 5 12.25 58.17 -4.77
C GLU A 5 11.63 56.89 -5.33
N ILE A 6 11.34 55.94 -4.45
CA ILE A 6 10.56 54.77 -4.83
C ILE A 6 9.17 55.26 -5.11
N ASN A 7 8.75 55.15 -6.38
CA ASN A 7 7.38 55.50 -6.78
C ASN A 7 6.40 54.65 -5.96
N LEU A 8 5.54 55.30 -5.18
CA LEU A 8 4.58 54.61 -4.28
C LEU A 8 3.70 53.62 -5.05
N GLU A 9 3.34 53.94 -6.29
CA GLU A 9 2.54 53.06 -7.16
C GLU A 9 3.29 51.78 -7.50
N LEU A 10 4.60 51.87 -7.76
CA LEU A 10 5.45 50.70 -8.00
C LEU A 10 5.58 49.83 -6.75
N ALA A 11 5.74 50.47 -5.59
CA ALA A 11 5.81 49.71 -4.31
C ALA A 11 4.50 48.99 -4.02
N VAL A 12 3.34 49.62 -4.22
CA VAL A 12 2.02 48.98 -4.07
C VAL A 12 1.85 47.86 -5.07
N ALA A 13 2.19 48.03 -6.34
CA ALA A 13 2.10 47.01 -7.37
C ALA A 13 2.96 45.75 -7.01
N LEU A 14 4.19 45.98 -6.56
CA LEU A 14 5.08 44.90 -6.14
C LEU A 14 4.54 44.15 -4.92
N THR A 15 3.95 44.85 -3.96
CA THR A 15 3.34 44.22 -2.78
C THR A 15 2.14 43.36 -3.14
N VAL A 16 1.26 43.85 -4.02
CA VAL A 16 0.10 43.08 -4.53
C VAL A 16 0.57 41.87 -5.30
N PHE A 17 1.56 42.02 -6.18
CA PHE A 17 2.11 40.91 -6.96
C PHE A 17 2.75 39.84 -6.07
N ALA A 18 3.53 40.24 -5.08
CA ALA A 18 4.10 39.35 -4.08
C ALA A 18 3.00 38.59 -3.30
N GLY A 19 1.94 39.28 -2.89
CA GLY A 19 0.78 38.68 -2.23
C GLY A 19 0.09 37.61 -3.07
N ILE A 20 -0.09 37.86 -4.38
CA ILE A 20 -0.66 36.88 -5.31
C ILE A 20 0.23 35.64 -5.43
N ILE A 21 1.55 35.82 -5.57
CA ILE A 21 2.51 34.71 -5.65
C ILE A 21 2.49 33.89 -4.37
N ILE A 22 2.53 34.53 -3.21
CA ILE A 22 2.51 33.85 -1.91
C ILE A 22 1.21 33.04 -1.76
N SER A 23 0.06 33.63 -2.11
CA SER A 23 -1.24 32.97 -2.06
C SER A 23 -1.29 31.75 -2.98
N TYR A 24 -0.76 31.86 -4.19
CA TYR A 24 -0.67 30.76 -5.15
C TYR A 24 0.23 29.63 -4.63
N LEU A 25 1.41 29.96 -4.11
CA LEU A 25 2.33 28.97 -3.54
C LEU A 25 1.74 28.28 -2.31
N PHE A 26 1.04 29.04 -1.44
CA PHE A 26 0.35 28.49 -0.28
C PHE A 26 -0.75 27.50 -0.69
N ASN A 27 -1.60 27.86 -1.67
CA ASN A 27 -2.63 26.96 -2.17
C ASN A 27 -2.02 25.68 -2.79
N LYS A 28 -0.93 25.81 -3.56
CA LYS A 28 -0.22 24.63 -4.07
C LYS A 28 0.35 23.76 -2.95
N LEU A 29 0.89 24.35 -1.90
CA LEU A 29 1.41 23.62 -0.75
C LEU A 29 0.29 22.87 -0.02
N VAL A 30 -0.87 23.51 0.20
CA VAL A 30 -2.04 22.87 0.82
C VAL A 30 -2.55 21.69 -0.01
N ILE A 31 -2.66 21.87 -1.33
CA ILE A 31 -3.06 20.77 -2.23
C ILE A 31 -2.06 19.62 -2.15
N LEU A 32 -0.76 19.92 -2.21
CA LEU A 32 0.29 18.90 -2.11
C LEU A 32 0.27 18.18 -0.76
N THR A 33 0.05 18.89 0.35
CA THR A 33 -0.04 18.32 1.69
C THR A 33 -1.24 17.39 1.81
N ASN A 34 -2.41 17.80 1.31
CA ASN A 34 -3.61 16.97 1.29
C ASN A 34 -3.44 15.73 0.41
N ASP A 35 -2.76 15.89 -0.74
CA ASP A 35 -2.48 14.78 -1.66
C ASP A 35 -1.50 13.77 -1.03
N ILE A 36 -0.50 14.25 -0.28
CA ILE A 36 0.42 13.42 0.49
C ILE A 36 -0.34 12.68 1.59
N GLN A 37 -1.16 13.37 2.38
CA GLN A 37 -1.91 12.78 3.48
C GLN A 37 -2.91 11.72 2.98
N ASN A 38 -3.64 11.98 1.90
CA ASN A 38 -4.57 11.03 1.31
C ASN A 38 -3.89 9.80 0.69
N ASN A 39 -2.66 9.97 0.19
CA ASN A 39 -1.95 8.88 -0.49
C ASN A 39 -1.03 8.07 0.42
N PHE A 40 -0.50 8.67 1.47
CA PHE A 40 0.52 8.07 2.35
C PHE A 40 0.03 7.89 3.79
N GLY A 41 -1.24 8.19 4.08
CA GLY A 41 -1.80 8.04 5.42
C GLY A 41 -1.14 8.95 6.45
N ASN A 42 -1.02 8.48 7.68
CA ASN A 42 -0.46 9.22 8.81
C ASN A 42 1.05 9.02 9.00
N LEU A 43 1.76 8.54 7.97
CA LEU A 43 3.17 8.23 8.04
C LEU A 43 4.05 9.48 8.08
N THR A 44 5.06 9.44 8.92
CA THR A 44 6.15 10.42 8.94
C THR A 44 7.25 10.04 7.94
N ILE A 45 8.20 10.97 7.67
CA ILE A 45 9.39 10.68 6.84
C ILE A 45 10.23 9.54 7.45
N LEU A 46 10.31 9.48 8.78
CA LEU A 46 11.03 8.42 9.49
C LEU A 46 10.35 7.06 9.31
N ASP A 47 9.02 7.02 9.28
CA ASP A 47 8.27 5.79 9.02
C ASP A 47 8.51 5.27 7.59
N HIS A 48 8.60 6.16 6.60
CA HIS A 48 8.98 5.81 5.24
C HIS A 48 10.37 5.16 5.15
N GLN A 49 11.35 5.74 5.86
CA GLN A 49 12.70 5.17 5.90
C GLN A 49 12.69 3.80 6.58
N SER A 50 11.98 3.66 7.68
CA SER A 50 11.83 2.40 8.41
C SER A 50 11.16 1.33 7.55
N LEU A 51 10.12 1.69 6.79
CA LEU A 51 9.45 0.79 5.86
C LEU A 51 10.40 0.31 4.75
N THR A 52 11.18 1.23 4.19
CA THR A 52 12.18 0.89 3.15
C THR A 52 13.22 -0.10 3.69
N ILE A 53 13.75 0.16 4.87
CA ILE A 53 14.72 -0.72 5.53
C ILE A 53 14.08 -2.10 5.79
N LYS A 54 12.87 -2.14 6.34
CA LYS A 54 12.14 -3.38 6.61
C LYS A 54 11.97 -4.22 5.34
N ILE A 55 11.55 -3.61 4.24
CA ILE A 55 11.38 -4.31 2.96
C ILE A 55 12.71 -4.89 2.47
N HIS A 56 13.79 -4.11 2.50
CA HIS A 56 15.11 -4.61 2.07
C HIS A 56 15.62 -5.74 2.96
N GLN A 57 15.45 -5.64 4.28
CA GLN A 57 15.82 -6.72 5.21
C GLN A 57 15.01 -7.98 4.95
N PHE A 58 13.72 -7.85 4.68
CA PHE A 58 12.84 -8.98 4.37
C PHE A 58 13.28 -9.68 3.06
N LEU A 59 13.57 -8.92 2.02
CA LEU A 59 14.04 -9.44 0.72
C LEU A 59 15.46 -10.04 0.74
N ALA A 60 16.24 -9.77 1.78
CA ALA A 60 17.57 -10.35 1.95
C ALA A 60 17.53 -11.84 2.34
N LEU A 61 16.37 -12.35 2.78
CA LEU A 61 16.19 -13.74 3.16
C LEU A 61 15.54 -14.52 2.01
N GLU A 62 16.19 -15.61 1.53
CA GLU A 62 15.71 -16.42 0.42
C GLU A 62 14.33 -17.03 0.73
N GLU A 63 14.11 -17.50 1.95
CA GLU A 63 12.83 -18.06 2.41
C GLU A 63 11.67 -17.06 2.21
N ASN A 64 11.90 -15.79 2.50
CA ASN A 64 10.90 -14.74 2.32
C ASN A 64 10.60 -14.49 0.84
N CYS A 65 11.62 -14.54 -0.01
CA CYS A 65 11.45 -14.43 -1.46
C CYS A 65 10.69 -15.65 -2.01
N ASP A 66 10.91 -16.85 -1.45
CA ASP A 66 10.14 -18.04 -1.80
C ASP A 66 8.66 -17.86 -1.47
N LYS A 67 8.30 -17.41 -0.27
CA LYS A 67 6.91 -17.10 0.12
C LYS A 67 6.29 -16.02 -0.78
N LEU A 68 7.01 -14.94 -1.06
CA LEU A 68 6.54 -13.89 -1.97
C LEU A 68 6.28 -14.42 -3.39
N SER A 69 7.05 -15.42 -3.85
CA SER A 69 6.93 -15.94 -5.21
C SER A 69 5.52 -16.46 -5.55
N TYR A 70 4.77 -16.94 -4.55
CA TYR A 70 3.39 -17.40 -4.73
C TYR A 70 2.45 -16.32 -5.29
N TYR A 71 2.70 -15.06 -4.93
CA TYR A 71 1.88 -13.89 -5.33
C TYR A 71 2.30 -13.29 -6.68
N PHE A 72 3.44 -13.72 -7.22
CA PHE A 72 3.98 -13.22 -8.49
C PHE A 72 3.95 -14.23 -9.63
N ARG A 73 3.54 -15.47 -9.36
CA ARG A 73 3.39 -16.48 -10.41
C ARG A 73 2.24 -16.12 -11.36
N PRO A 74 2.30 -16.59 -12.62
CA PRO A 74 1.26 -16.32 -13.61
C PRO A 74 -0.12 -16.90 -13.23
N SER A 75 -0.18 -17.93 -12.36
CA SER A 75 -1.43 -18.41 -11.81
C SER A 75 -1.97 -17.33 -10.86
N THR A 76 -3.14 -16.83 -11.17
CA THR A 76 -3.81 -15.76 -10.41
C THR A 76 -4.43 -16.25 -9.10
N GLU A 77 -4.27 -17.53 -8.75
CA GLU A 77 -4.99 -18.21 -7.65
C GLU A 77 -4.73 -17.56 -6.29
N TYR A 78 -3.47 -17.35 -5.90
CA TYR A 78 -3.17 -16.68 -4.64
C TYR A 78 -3.69 -15.24 -4.58
N THR A 79 -3.62 -14.51 -5.69
CA THR A 79 -4.20 -13.16 -5.78
C THR A 79 -5.73 -13.20 -5.68
N ASN A 80 -6.37 -14.20 -6.30
CA ASN A 80 -7.82 -14.39 -6.20
C ASN A 80 -8.23 -14.76 -4.77
N ILE A 81 -7.46 -15.60 -4.08
CA ILE A 81 -7.69 -15.93 -2.68
C ILE A 81 -7.59 -14.69 -1.80
N LEU A 82 -6.58 -13.82 -2.01
CA LEU A 82 -6.47 -12.57 -1.26
C LEU A 82 -7.68 -11.66 -1.51
N ASN A 83 -8.08 -11.47 -2.75
CA ASN A 83 -9.26 -10.66 -3.08
C ASN A 83 -10.52 -11.25 -2.43
N TYR A 84 -10.68 -12.58 -2.46
CA TYR A 84 -11.79 -13.26 -1.81
C TYR A 84 -11.81 -13.02 -0.30
N LEU A 85 -10.69 -13.23 0.37
CA LEU A 85 -10.58 -13.08 1.82
C LEU A 85 -10.81 -11.64 2.29
N PHE A 86 -10.33 -10.64 1.56
CA PHE A 86 -10.38 -9.24 2.00
C PHE A 86 -11.58 -8.46 1.46
N GLU A 87 -12.13 -8.83 0.31
CA GLU A 87 -13.20 -8.07 -0.35
C GLU A 87 -14.56 -8.79 -0.38
N LEU A 88 -14.58 -10.10 -0.61
CA LEU A 88 -15.79 -10.84 -0.98
C LEU A 88 -16.35 -11.75 0.14
N ARG A 89 -15.49 -12.33 0.97
CA ARG A 89 -15.92 -13.26 2.00
C ARG A 89 -16.79 -12.55 3.04
N THR A 90 -17.97 -13.11 3.32
CA THR A 90 -18.91 -12.55 4.30
C THR A 90 -18.42 -12.72 5.75
N ASN A 91 -17.67 -13.79 6.02
CA ASN A 91 -17.04 -14.04 7.30
C ASN A 91 -15.51 -14.01 7.17
N GLN A 92 -14.92 -12.88 7.53
CA GLN A 92 -13.47 -12.67 7.51
C GLN A 92 -12.78 -13.11 8.81
N ILE A 93 -13.47 -13.83 9.67
CA ILE A 93 -12.92 -14.33 10.92
C ILE A 93 -12.15 -15.62 10.63
N ILE A 94 -10.87 -15.65 10.95
CA ILE A 94 -9.98 -16.80 10.82
C ILE A 94 -9.19 -16.99 12.12
N THR A 95 -8.64 -18.19 12.32
CA THR A 95 -7.71 -18.44 13.40
C THR A 95 -6.30 -18.52 12.83
N LEU A 96 -5.42 -17.67 13.31
CA LEU A 96 -3.99 -17.67 12.97
C LEU A 96 -3.20 -18.40 14.06
N LYS A 97 -2.09 -19.05 13.70
CA LYS A 97 -1.31 -19.90 14.63
C LYS A 97 -0.78 -19.14 15.83
N ASP A 98 -0.35 -17.90 15.63
CA ASP A 98 0.31 -17.08 16.65
C ASP A 98 -0.65 -16.13 17.39
N GLU A 99 -1.96 -16.23 17.13
CA GLU A 99 -2.99 -15.40 17.79
C GLU A 99 -3.78 -16.22 18.83
N GLU A 100 -4.06 -15.61 19.97
CA GLU A 100 -4.79 -16.27 21.07
C GLU A 100 -6.27 -16.54 20.79
N GLY A 101 -6.75 -16.23 19.57
CA GLY A 101 -8.14 -16.41 19.21
C GLY A 101 -8.45 -16.05 17.76
N PRO A 102 -9.73 -16.13 17.37
CA PRO A 102 -10.15 -15.78 16.03
C PRO A 102 -10.01 -14.27 15.78
N VAL A 103 -9.44 -13.91 14.65
CA VAL A 103 -9.19 -12.52 14.22
C VAL A 103 -10.01 -12.15 12.99
N ASN A 104 -10.46 -10.90 12.91
CA ASN A 104 -11.06 -10.36 11.70
C ASN A 104 -9.96 -9.79 10.81
N ILE A 105 -9.60 -10.52 9.74
CA ILE A 105 -8.51 -10.12 8.83
C ILE A 105 -8.81 -8.83 8.06
N ARG A 106 -10.09 -8.55 7.78
CA ARG A 106 -10.48 -7.32 7.11
C ARG A 106 -10.24 -6.10 7.99
N ASP A 107 -10.62 -6.16 9.25
CA ASP A 107 -10.38 -5.07 10.19
C ASP A 107 -8.89 -4.84 10.42
N MET A 108 -8.11 -5.92 10.50
CA MET A 108 -6.65 -5.83 10.57
C MET A 108 -6.06 -5.13 9.34
N ALA A 109 -6.54 -5.47 8.13
CA ALA A 109 -6.09 -4.84 6.89
C ALA A 109 -6.51 -3.37 6.79
N LEU A 110 -7.75 -3.02 7.20
CA LEU A 110 -8.24 -1.64 7.21
C LEU A 110 -7.41 -0.76 8.17
N ASN A 111 -7.07 -1.26 9.35
CA ASN A 111 -6.20 -0.54 10.29
C ASN A 111 -4.80 -0.28 9.68
N LYS A 112 -4.26 -1.21 8.89
CA LYS A 112 -3.00 -1.00 8.16
C LYS A 112 -3.14 0.01 7.03
N LEU A 113 -4.26 -0.07 6.30
CA LEU A 113 -4.55 0.89 5.23
C LEU A 113 -4.71 2.32 5.76
N ASP A 114 -5.39 2.50 6.89
CA ASP A 114 -5.53 3.80 7.55
C ASP A 114 -4.17 4.37 8.01
N TYR A 115 -3.27 3.50 8.47
CA TYR A 115 -1.95 3.92 8.91
C TYR A 115 -1.02 4.27 7.73
N PHE A 116 -0.94 3.40 6.72
CA PHE A 116 0.02 3.54 5.61
C PHE A 116 -0.53 4.34 4.42
N GLY A 117 -1.85 4.41 4.25
CA GLY A 117 -2.47 4.93 3.04
C GLY A 117 -2.35 3.98 1.84
N TYR A 118 -3.19 4.18 0.83
CA TYR A 118 -3.31 3.26 -0.31
C TYR A 118 -2.03 3.11 -1.14
N LYS A 119 -1.20 4.14 -1.24
CA LYS A 119 0.07 4.04 -2.00
C LYS A 119 1.12 3.14 -1.34
N LEU A 120 1.06 3.00 -0.03
CA LEU A 120 2.04 2.24 0.74
C LEU A 120 1.47 0.95 1.36
N PHE A 121 0.20 0.64 1.10
CA PHE A 121 -0.42 -0.62 1.50
C PHE A 121 -1.57 -0.98 0.57
N HIS A 122 -1.37 -1.97 -0.31
CA HIS A 122 -2.42 -2.47 -1.21
C HIS A 122 -2.11 -3.88 -1.70
N PHE A 123 -3.14 -4.68 -1.94
CA PHE A 123 -3.01 -6.07 -2.40
C PHE A 123 -3.04 -6.23 -3.92
N LYS A 124 -3.53 -5.23 -4.66
CA LYS A 124 -3.59 -5.30 -6.13
C LYS A 124 -2.19 -5.19 -6.73
N GLN A 125 -1.92 -6.00 -7.74
CA GLN A 125 -0.66 -5.92 -8.46
C GLN A 125 -0.45 -4.50 -9.02
N PRO A 126 0.70 -3.86 -8.74
CA PRO A 126 0.93 -2.50 -9.16
C PRO A 126 1.16 -2.41 -10.68
N GLN A 127 0.67 -1.33 -11.29
CA GLN A 127 0.97 -1.00 -12.69
C GLN A 127 2.43 -0.57 -12.85
N ILE A 128 2.95 0.20 -11.90
CA ILE A 128 4.34 0.66 -11.88
C ILE A 128 5.11 -0.22 -10.88
N ARG A 129 6.15 -0.93 -11.37
CA ARG A 129 6.94 -1.91 -10.62
C ARG A 129 8.41 -1.55 -10.77
N TYR A 130 9.08 -1.25 -9.67
CA TYR A 130 10.47 -0.79 -9.68
C TYR A 130 11.37 -1.46 -8.63
N ILE A 131 10.81 -2.30 -7.75
CA ILE A 131 11.59 -3.04 -6.76
C ILE A 131 11.79 -4.45 -7.27
N PRO A 132 13.04 -4.88 -7.55
CA PRO A 132 13.34 -6.24 -7.95
C PRO A 132 13.27 -7.18 -6.74
N ILE A 133 12.66 -8.36 -6.96
CA ILE A 133 12.55 -9.44 -6.00
C ILE A 133 13.27 -10.63 -6.62
N PRO A 134 14.49 -10.95 -6.17
CA PRO A 134 15.23 -12.08 -6.69
C PRO A 134 14.54 -13.40 -6.29
N TYR A 135 14.37 -14.30 -7.24
CA TYR A 135 13.81 -15.63 -6.99
C TYR A 135 14.45 -16.65 -7.90
N LYS A 136 15.30 -17.53 -7.36
CA LYS A 136 16.05 -18.54 -8.11
C LYS A 136 16.77 -17.93 -9.33
N GLN A 137 16.39 -18.32 -10.55
CA GLN A 137 16.95 -17.80 -11.80
C GLN A 137 16.10 -16.68 -12.43
N THR A 138 15.07 -16.19 -11.73
CA THR A 138 14.16 -15.16 -12.22
C THR A 138 14.15 -13.95 -11.31
N THR A 139 13.57 -12.84 -11.78
CA THR A 139 13.35 -11.65 -10.97
C THR A 139 11.90 -11.19 -11.18
N PHE A 140 11.14 -11.13 -10.11
CA PHE A 140 9.86 -10.45 -10.09
C PHE A 140 10.03 -8.98 -9.81
N PHE A 141 9.02 -8.19 -10.08
CA PHE A 141 9.04 -6.75 -9.81
C PHE A 141 7.76 -6.31 -9.10
N SER A 142 7.90 -5.40 -8.14
CA SER A 142 6.80 -4.84 -7.38
C SER A 142 7.03 -3.36 -7.05
N ASN A 143 6.23 -2.81 -6.14
CA ASN A 143 6.44 -1.50 -5.52
C ASN A 143 6.33 -1.60 -3.99
N TYR A 144 6.65 -0.51 -3.29
CA TYR A 144 6.64 -0.47 -1.83
C TYR A 144 5.27 -0.82 -1.23
N GLY A 145 4.19 -0.30 -1.77
CA GLY A 145 2.85 -0.52 -1.22
C GLY A 145 2.38 -1.97 -1.32
N HIS A 146 2.62 -2.60 -2.45
CA HIS A 146 2.29 -4.01 -2.66
C HIS A 146 3.18 -4.92 -1.81
N LEU A 147 4.50 -4.67 -1.78
CA LEU A 147 5.41 -5.43 -0.93
C LEU A 147 5.09 -5.29 0.56
N ASN A 148 4.77 -4.09 1.04
CA ASN A 148 4.39 -3.89 2.43
C ASN A 148 3.16 -4.70 2.80
N ALA A 149 2.14 -4.77 1.93
CA ALA A 149 0.96 -5.59 2.16
C ALA A 149 1.28 -7.09 2.14
N LEU A 150 2.09 -7.57 1.19
CA LEU A 150 2.48 -8.98 1.12
C LEU A 150 3.38 -9.41 2.29
N ILE A 151 4.32 -8.55 2.71
CA ILE A 151 5.14 -8.79 3.90
C ILE A 151 4.24 -8.87 5.15
N TRP A 152 3.25 -7.99 5.27
CA TRP A 152 2.30 -8.05 6.38
C TRP A 152 1.50 -9.35 6.38
N ILE A 153 1.05 -9.86 5.23
CA ILE A 153 0.38 -11.17 5.11
C ILE A 153 1.28 -12.32 5.60
N ILE A 154 2.57 -12.26 5.28
CA ILE A 154 3.53 -13.28 5.72
C ILE A 154 3.82 -13.14 7.21
N ASP A 155 4.12 -11.94 7.70
CA ASP A 155 4.44 -11.66 9.10
C ASP A 155 3.28 -12.00 10.07
N THR A 156 2.03 -11.90 9.61
CA THR A 156 0.84 -12.20 10.44
C THR A 156 0.38 -13.65 10.35
N GLY A 157 1.06 -14.49 9.58
CA GLY A 157 0.66 -15.90 9.40
C GLY A 157 -0.54 -16.11 8.47
N ILE A 158 -1.08 -15.06 7.84
CA ILE A 158 -2.17 -15.19 6.84
C ILE A 158 -1.71 -16.01 5.65
N HIS A 159 -0.44 -15.88 5.24
CA HIS A 159 0.15 -16.70 4.18
C HIS A 159 0.10 -18.21 4.52
N ASP A 160 0.45 -18.55 5.74
CA ASP A 160 0.45 -19.93 6.19
C ASP A 160 -0.99 -20.46 6.27
N TYR A 161 -1.94 -19.67 6.77
CA TYR A 161 -3.36 -19.98 6.72
C TYR A 161 -3.87 -20.26 5.30
N ILE A 162 -3.52 -19.40 4.33
CA ILE A 162 -3.90 -19.60 2.92
C ILE A 162 -3.30 -20.90 2.38
N THR A 163 -2.06 -21.19 2.70
CA THR A 163 -1.35 -22.38 2.22
C THR A 163 -1.96 -23.66 2.77
N GLU A 164 -2.33 -23.67 4.05
CA GLU A 164 -2.94 -24.81 4.74
C GLU A 164 -4.39 -25.06 4.28
N ASN A 165 -5.13 -24.01 3.98
CA ASN A 165 -6.54 -24.09 3.56
C ASN A 165 -6.75 -23.86 2.06
N TYR A 166 -5.70 -23.99 1.26
CA TYR A 166 -5.69 -23.59 -0.14
C TYR A 166 -6.83 -24.21 -0.97
N ASN A 167 -7.01 -25.53 -0.88
CA ASN A 167 -8.04 -26.23 -1.64
C ASN A 167 -9.46 -25.85 -1.20
N GLU A 168 -9.68 -25.66 0.10
CA GLU A 168 -10.98 -25.23 0.66
C GLU A 168 -11.33 -23.83 0.18
N LEU A 169 -10.38 -22.90 0.22
CA LEU A 169 -10.56 -21.53 -0.24
C LEU A 169 -10.87 -21.47 -1.74
N LEU A 170 -10.23 -22.30 -2.57
CA LEU A 170 -10.56 -22.38 -3.99
C LEU A 170 -11.97 -22.91 -4.24
N LEU A 171 -12.44 -23.92 -3.47
CA LEU A 171 -13.82 -24.41 -3.57
C LEU A 171 -14.83 -23.31 -3.16
N GLU A 172 -14.55 -22.58 -2.08
CA GLU A 172 -15.39 -21.44 -1.68
C GLU A 172 -15.49 -20.36 -2.78
N ILE A 173 -14.37 -20.01 -3.42
CA ILE A 173 -14.32 -19.03 -4.51
C ILE A 173 -15.16 -19.50 -5.71
N ASN A 174 -15.02 -20.75 -6.11
CA ASN A 174 -15.76 -21.31 -7.23
C ASN A 174 -17.26 -21.32 -6.97
N SER A 175 -17.67 -21.75 -5.78
CA SER A 175 -19.08 -21.74 -5.38
C SER A 175 -19.67 -20.32 -5.36
N TYR A 176 -18.90 -19.34 -4.87
CA TYR A 176 -19.29 -17.94 -4.86
C TYR A 176 -19.46 -17.36 -6.28
N SER A 177 -18.59 -17.74 -7.20
CA SER A 177 -18.67 -17.31 -8.61
C SER A 177 -19.91 -17.88 -9.31
N GLU A 178 -20.24 -19.15 -9.07
CA GLU A 178 -21.46 -19.78 -9.59
C GLU A 178 -22.75 -19.15 -9.05
N GLU A 179 -22.76 -18.74 -7.78
CA GLU A 179 -23.91 -18.03 -7.20
C GLU A 179 -24.16 -16.66 -7.84
N ILE A 180 -23.11 -15.95 -8.24
CA ILE A 180 -23.21 -14.65 -8.92
C ILE A 180 -23.72 -14.82 -10.36
N GLU A 181 -23.21 -15.81 -11.09
CA GLU A 181 -23.63 -16.07 -12.49
C GLU A 181 -25.08 -16.51 -12.60
N ASN A 182 -25.65 -17.10 -11.55
CA ASN A 182 -27.04 -17.58 -11.51
C ASN A 182 -28.05 -16.53 -11.02
N ARG A 183 -27.60 -15.32 -10.71
CA ARG A 183 -28.48 -14.20 -10.30
C ARG A 183 -28.69 -13.19 -11.42
#